data_ad730d215544b467113a59a6e1ee8093
#
_entry.id   ad730d215544b467113a59a6e1ee8093
#
_cell.length_a   1.000
_cell.length_b   1.000
_cell.length_c   1.000
_cell.angle_alpha   90.00
_cell.angle_beta   90.00
_cell.angle_gamma   90.00
#
_symmetry.space_group_name_H-M   'P 1'
#
loop_
_entity.id
_entity.type
_entity.pdbx_description
1 polymer ?
#
loop_
_entity_poly.entity_id
_entity_poly.type
_entity_poly.pdbx_seq_one_letter_code
_entity_poly.pdbx_strand_id
1 'polypeptide(L)'
;MSLKTEIDLYNYQKGAIEKIFKRFEDRPNDYHLLYQLPTGGGKTIIFSEIVRKYLKLKKKKVVVLTHRIELCNQTSKVLTSSGVLNKIVNSKASLDDQNDYSCYVAMVETLNNRLIEDKLDISDVGLVIIDEAHYNSFTKLFKFFSKSFMLGVTATPLSSNINLPMKDNYDELIVGESISELIKNKFLASANLFTYNVGLTSLIVGANGDYTVKSSEELYTNNDMLSKLMIAFEERCLNKKTLIFNNGINTSLIVYDTFKKAGFNVRHLDNTATK
;
A
#
# COMPACT_ATOMS: atom_id res chain seq x y z
N MET A 1 15.90 22.04 -18.19
CA MET A 1 14.50 21.88 -17.75
C MET A 1 14.49 21.83 -16.23
N SER A 2 14.03 22.88 -15.56
CA SER A 2 13.87 22.90 -14.11
C SER A 2 12.76 21.91 -13.75
N LEU A 3 13.11 20.81 -13.10
CA LEU A 3 12.13 19.89 -12.51
C LEU A 3 11.29 20.71 -11.50
N LYS A 4 9.99 20.80 -11.72
CA LYS A 4 9.05 21.29 -10.71
C LYS A 4 9.18 20.38 -9.48
N THR A 5 9.95 20.82 -8.50
CA THR A 5 10.22 20.05 -7.27
C THR A 5 9.15 20.21 -6.19
N GLU A 6 8.10 20.97 -6.45
CA GLU A 6 6.97 21.14 -5.51
C GLU A 6 5.76 20.37 -6.01
N ILE A 7 5.33 19.39 -5.19
CA ILE A 7 4.06 18.70 -5.39
C ILE A 7 2.94 19.68 -5.01
N ASP A 8 1.97 19.85 -5.89
CA ASP A 8 0.75 20.63 -5.56
C ASP A 8 -0.14 19.77 -4.65
N LEU A 9 -0.12 20.11 -3.37
CA LEU A 9 -0.84 19.40 -2.32
C LEU A 9 -2.22 19.99 -2.12
N TYR A 10 -3.22 19.15 -1.96
CA TYR A 10 -4.55 19.57 -1.50
C TYR A 10 -4.51 20.09 -0.05
N ASN A 11 -5.47 20.92 0.31
CA ASN A 11 -5.50 21.54 1.64
C ASN A 11 -5.53 20.52 2.78
N TYR A 12 -6.30 19.45 2.64
CA TYR A 12 -6.32 18.38 3.66
C TYR A 12 -4.97 17.69 3.81
N GLN A 13 -4.21 17.53 2.72
CA GLN A 13 -2.86 16.94 2.75
C GLN A 13 -1.89 17.87 3.48
N LYS A 14 -1.96 19.18 3.21
CA LYS A 14 -1.17 20.20 3.93
C LYS A 14 -1.46 20.17 5.42
N GLY A 15 -2.74 20.19 5.81
CA GLY A 15 -3.16 20.09 7.20
C GLY A 15 -2.73 18.80 7.90
N ALA A 16 -2.77 17.66 7.20
CA ALA A 16 -2.26 16.38 7.72
C ALA A 16 -0.75 16.44 8.00
N ILE A 17 0.02 16.98 7.04
CA ILE A 17 1.47 17.14 7.16
C ILE A 17 1.80 18.05 8.37
N GLU A 18 1.12 19.17 8.52
CA GLU A 18 1.32 20.08 9.66
C GLU A 18 1.04 19.41 11.00
N LYS A 19 -0.07 18.68 11.11
CA LYS A 19 -0.41 17.90 12.32
C LYS A 19 0.68 16.88 12.66
N ILE A 20 1.23 16.17 11.68
CA ILE A 20 2.28 15.18 11.85
C ILE A 20 3.59 15.85 12.26
N PHE A 21 3.98 16.96 11.60
CA PHE A 21 5.18 17.71 11.96
C PHE A 21 5.12 18.27 13.39
N LYS A 22 3.95 18.73 13.83
CA LYS A 22 3.77 19.13 15.22
C LYS A 22 4.09 18.00 16.20
N ARG A 23 3.79 16.73 15.87
CA ARG A 23 4.18 15.58 16.70
C ARG A 23 5.69 15.34 16.70
N PHE A 24 6.39 15.58 15.59
CA PHE A 24 7.86 15.51 15.57
C PHE A 24 8.53 16.56 16.48
N GLU A 25 7.85 17.65 16.80
CA GLU A 25 8.33 18.71 17.69
C GLU A 25 7.93 18.45 19.15
N ASP A 26 6.70 18.00 19.38
CA ASP A 26 6.07 17.91 20.72
C ASP A 26 6.32 16.55 21.39
N ARG A 27 6.77 15.53 20.65
CA ARG A 27 6.91 14.15 21.15
C ARG A 27 8.36 13.67 21.13
N PRO A 28 8.71 12.67 21.97
CA PRO A 28 10.05 12.07 21.97
C PRO A 28 10.38 11.39 20.65
N ASN A 29 11.67 11.16 20.39
CA ASN A 29 12.13 10.56 19.13
C ASN A 29 11.70 9.10 18.92
N ASP A 30 11.34 8.39 19.97
CA ASP A 30 10.86 7.00 19.95
C ASP A 30 9.33 6.90 19.93
N TYR A 31 8.64 8.00 19.59
CA TYR A 31 7.18 8.02 19.51
C TYR A 31 6.66 7.35 18.25
N HIS A 32 5.60 6.54 18.38
CA HIS A 32 4.98 5.82 17.29
C HIS A 32 3.61 6.43 16.96
N LEU A 33 3.53 7.08 15.83
CA LEU A 33 2.33 7.73 15.32
C LEU A 33 1.70 6.91 14.21
N LEU A 34 0.40 6.67 14.27
CA LEU A 34 -0.37 6.08 13.18
C LEU A 34 -1.22 7.15 12.51
N TYR A 35 -1.15 7.23 11.19
CA TYR A 35 -2.00 8.11 10.38
C TYR A 35 -2.92 7.28 9.49
N GLN A 36 -4.22 7.50 9.64
CA GLN A 36 -5.24 6.88 8.79
C GLN A 36 -5.66 7.82 7.68
N LEU A 37 -5.65 7.31 6.45
CA LEU A 37 -6.28 7.97 5.30
C LEU A 37 -6.76 6.90 4.31
N PRO A 38 -7.98 7.01 3.75
CA PRO A 38 -8.51 6.05 2.80
C PRO A 38 -7.60 5.83 1.58
N THR A 39 -7.76 4.67 0.94
CA THR A 39 -7.13 4.39 -0.35
C THR A 39 -7.58 5.45 -1.37
N GLY A 40 -6.64 5.93 -2.19
CA GLY A 40 -6.88 7.04 -3.12
C GLY A 40 -6.74 8.43 -2.50
N GLY A 41 -6.67 8.58 -1.17
CA GLY A 41 -6.47 9.87 -0.49
C GLY A 41 -5.04 10.43 -0.58
N GLY A 42 -4.09 9.70 -1.22
CA GLY A 42 -2.73 10.21 -1.46
C GLY A 42 -1.76 10.00 -0.30
N LYS A 43 -1.88 8.91 0.46
CA LYS A 43 -0.94 8.54 1.54
C LYS A 43 0.51 8.66 1.11
N THR A 44 0.86 8.08 -0.05
CA THR A 44 2.23 8.10 -0.58
C THR A 44 2.72 9.52 -0.87
N ILE A 45 1.87 10.39 -1.37
CA ILE A 45 2.19 11.81 -1.61
C ILE A 45 2.46 12.52 -0.29
N ILE A 46 1.58 12.33 0.72
CA ILE A 46 1.72 12.94 2.04
C ILE A 46 3.05 12.52 2.68
N PHE A 47 3.33 11.23 2.77
CA PHE A 47 4.55 10.81 3.42
C PHE A 47 5.81 11.14 2.60
N SER A 48 5.74 11.19 1.27
CA SER A 48 6.88 11.63 0.45
C SER A 48 7.22 13.10 0.73
N GLU A 49 6.22 13.95 0.90
CA GLU A 49 6.43 15.34 1.28
C GLU A 49 6.95 15.46 2.73
N ILE A 50 6.48 14.60 3.64
CA ILE A 50 7.02 14.51 5.00
C ILE A 50 8.51 14.15 4.96
N VAL A 51 8.90 13.13 4.19
CA VAL A 51 10.32 12.75 4.01
C VAL A 51 11.13 13.95 3.47
N ARG A 52 10.64 14.59 2.42
CA ARG A 52 11.32 15.74 1.81
C ARG A 52 11.56 16.88 2.80
N LYS A 53 10.54 17.25 3.58
CA LYS A 53 10.63 18.29 4.62
C LYS A 53 11.52 17.85 5.78
N TYR A 54 11.37 16.60 6.24
CA TYR A 54 12.15 16.05 7.35
C TYR A 54 13.66 16.09 7.05
N LEU A 55 14.06 15.62 5.86
CA LEU A 55 15.47 15.63 5.44
C LEU A 55 16.06 17.03 5.34
N LYS A 56 15.23 18.04 5.01
CA LYS A 56 15.68 19.46 5.00
C LYS A 56 15.89 20.02 6.41
N LEU A 57 15.03 19.61 7.35
CA LEU A 57 15.03 20.16 8.73
C LEU A 57 15.96 19.40 9.68
N LYS A 58 16.06 18.08 9.50
CA LYS A 58 16.82 17.19 10.38
C LYS A 58 17.93 16.53 9.57
N LYS A 59 19.16 16.54 10.12
CA LYS A 59 20.32 15.88 9.47
C LYS A 59 20.37 14.39 9.83
N LYS A 60 19.24 13.68 9.71
CA LYS A 60 19.12 12.24 10.04
C LYS A 60 18.51 11.50 8.86
N LYS A 61 18.86 10.21 8.73
CA LYS A 61 18.36 9.34 7.68
C LYS A 61 16.88 9.00 7.88
N VAL A 62 16.21 8.66 6.78
CA VAL A 62 14.83 8.19 6.75
C VAL A 62 14.78 6.81 6.13
N VAL A 63 13.98 5.91 6.73
CA VAL A 63 13.66 4.60 6.14
C VAL A 63 12.17 4.54 5.85
N VAL A 64 11.81 4.13 4.64
CA VAL A 64 10.43 3.85 4.24
C VAL A 64 10.27 2.35 4.05
N LEU A 65 9.38 1.75 4.83
CA LEU A 65 9.11 0.31 4.84
C LEU A 65 7.86 0.00 4.05
N THR A 66 7.94 -1.02 3.22
CA THR A 66 6.81 -1.57 2.48
C THR A 66 6.79 -3.10 2.62
N HIS A 67 5.68 -3.74 2.26
CA HIS A 67 5.56 -5.21 2.35
C HIS A 67 5.71 -5.93 0.99
N ARG A 68 5.80 -5.18 -0.14
CA ARG A 68 5.94 -5.74 -1.49
C ARG A 68 6.95 -4.96 -2.32
N ILE A 69 7.63 -5.68 -3.21
CA ILE A 69 8.66 -5.08 -4.08
C ILE A 69 8.07 -4.05 -5.07
N GLU A 70 6.86 -4.29 -5.54
CA GLU A 70 6.17 -3.36 -6.44
C GLU A 70 5.92 -2.02 -5.73
N LEU A 71 5.54 -2.06 -4.44
CA LEU A 71 5.35 -0.87 -3.62
C LEU A 71 6.68 -0.17 -3.34
N CYS A 72 7.78 -0.91 -3.09
CA CYS A 72 9.12 -0.31 -2.99
C CYS A 72 9.46 0.50 -4.24
N ASN A 73 9.27 -0.08 -5.42
CA ASN A 73 9.57 0.58 -6.70
C ASN A 73 8.66 1.79 -6.93
N GLN A 74 7.37 1.69 -6.61
CA GLN A 74 6.43 2.79 -6.73
C GLN A 74 6.77 3.94 -5.78
N THR A 75 7.03 3.63 -4.50
CA THR A 75 7.42 4.59 -3.47
C THR A 75 8.71 5.30 -3.83
N SER A 76 9.74 4.56 -4.27
CA SER A 76 11.01 5.14 -4.72
C SER A 76 10.80 6.13 -5.87
N LYS A 77 9.98 5.79 -6.86
CA LYS A 77 9.65 6.70 -7.97
C LYS A 77 8.96 7.97 -7.49
N VAL A 78 8.01 7.86 -6.57
CA VAL A 78 7.29 9.03 -6.02
C VAL A 78 8.25 9.91 -5.21
N LEU A 79 9.11 9.34 -4.38
CA LEU A 79 10.14 10.08 -3.65
C LEU A 79 11.08 10.81 -4.60
N THR A 80 11.57 10.14 -5.64
CA THR A 80 12.44 10.77 -6.66
C THR A 80 11.74 11.92 -7.37
N SER A 81 10.47 11.75 -7.77
CA SER A 81 9.70 12.83 -8.40
C SER A 81 9.43 14.00 -7.46
N SER A 82 9.47 13.76 -6.15
CA SER A 82 9.36 14.78 -5.09
C SER A 82 10.71 15.44 -4.75
N GLY A 83 11.77 15.11 -5.49
CA GLY A 83 13.12 15.64 -5.26
C GLY A 83 13.86 15.00 -4.07
N VAL A 84 13.47 13.80 -3.65
CA VAL A 84 14.15 13.03 -2.60
C VAL A 84 15.05 11.97 -3.24
N LEU A 85 16.38 12.16 -3.11
CA LEU A 85 17.35 11.14 -3.49
C LEU A 85 17.19 9.95 -2.54
N ASN A 86 16.90 8.76 -3.09
CA ASN A 86 16.63 7.57 -2.29
C ASN A 86 17.21 6.30 -2.92
N LYS A 87 17.46 5.29 -2.09
CA LYS A 87 17.99 3.99 -2.48
C LYS A 87 17.04 2.87 -2.07
N ILE A 88 16.75 1.95 -2.98
CA ILE A 88 16.04 0.72 -2.63
C ILE A 88 17.04 -0.28 -2.03
N VAL A 89 16.75 -0.75 -0.82
CA VAL A 89 17.49 -1.82 -0.17
C VAL A 89 17.02 -3.15 -0.73
N ASN A 90 17.89 -3.81 -1.46
CA ASN A 90 17.64 -5.14 -2.03
C ASN A 90 18.61 -6.18 -1.45
N SER A 91 18.54 -7.42 -1.93
CA SER A 91 19.40 -8.52 -1.47
C SER A 91 20.89 -8.31 -1.75
N LYS A 92 21.28 -7.32 -2.58
CA LYS A 92 22.66 -6.98 -2.92
C LYS A 92 23.16 -5.72 -2.22
N ALA A 93 22.33 -5.04 -1.43
CA ALA A 93 22.71 -3.84 -0.71
C ALA A 93 23.87 -4.14 0.26
N SER A 94 24.89 -3.30 0.28
CA SER A 94 26.10 -3.42 1.12
C SER A 94 26.35 -2.17 1.95
N LEU A 95 27.28 -2.27 2.90
CA LEU A 95 27.72 -1.13 3.73
C LEU A 95 28.30 0.02 2.91
N ASP A 96 28.96 -0.28 1.80
CA ASP A 96 29.60 0.74 0.93
C ASP A 96 28.58 1.68 0.27
N ASP A 97 27.33 1.22 0.12
CA ASP A 97 26.23 2.00 -0.50
C ASP A 97 25.58 3.03 0.44
N GLN A 98 25.99 3.10 1.74
CA GLN A 98 25.19 3.78 2.78
C GLN A 98 25.41 5.28 2.90
N ASN A 99 26.57 5.77 2.50
CA ASN A 99 26.97 7.16 2.77
C ASN A 99 26.39 8.14 1.74
N ASP A 100 25.93 7.65 0.60
CA ASP A 100 25.47 8.48 -0.52
C ASP A 100 23.99 8.90 -0.42
N TYR A 101 23.23 8.24 0.46
CA TYR A 101 21.78 8.44 0.53
C TYR A 101 21.31 8.76 1.95
N SER A 102 20.35 9.69 2.03
CA SER A 102 19.67 10.03 3.29
C SER A 102 18.28 9.40 3.42
N CYS A 103 17.80 8.74 2.37
CA CYS A 103 16.51 8.06 2.35
C CYS A 103 16.65 6.65 1.75
N TYR A 104 16.11 5.66 2.45
CA TYR A 104 16.07 4.27 2.02
C TYR A 104 14.65 3.77 1.91
N VAL A 105 14.35 3.01 0.87
CA VAL A 105 13.08 2.30 0.70
C VAL A 105 13.37 0.80 0.77
N ALA A 106 12.68 0.08 1.63
CA ALA A 106 12.98 -1.32 1.88
C ALA A 106 11.73 -2.18 2.07
N MET A 107 11.82 -3.44 1.65
CA MET A 107 10.91 -4.47 2.12
C MET A 107 11.31 -4.90 3.52
N VAL A 108 10.30 -5.18 4.37
CA VAL A 108 10.49 -5.62 5.77
C VAL A 108 11.45 -6.79 5.87
N GLU A 109 11.20 -7.86 5.10
CA GLU A 109 12.01 -9.08 5.15
C GLU A 109 13.45 -8.84 4.70
N THR A 110 13.62 -8.12 3.62
CA THR A 110 14.95 -7.80 3.09
C THR A 110 15.75 -6.97 4.09
N LEU A 111 15.14 -5.92 4.65
CA LEU A 111 15.83 -5.07 5.61
C LEU A 111 16.16 -5.83 6.89
N ASN A 112 15.21 -6.61 7.43
CA ASN A 112 15.46 -7.41 8.63
C ASN A 112 16.66 -8.35 8.47
N ASN A 113 16.74 -9.05 7.33
CA ASN A 113 17.84 -9.96 7.07
C ASN A 113 19.19 -9.20 6.96
N ARG A 114 19.20 -8.03 6.29
CA ARG A 114 20.40 -7.21 6.17
C ARG A 114 20.91 -6.67 7.49
N LEU A 115 19.98 -6.29 8.38
CA LEU A 115 20.33 -5.80 9.72
C LEU A 115 20.84 -6.92 10.64
N ILE A 116 20.24 -8.12 10.58
CA ILE A 116 20.69 -9.28 11.35
C ILE A 116 22.07 -9.76 10.86
N GLU A 117 22.35 -9.65 9.56
CA GLU A 117 23.62 -10.06 8.95
C GLU A 117 24.73 -8.99 9.06
N ASP A 118 24.49 -7.88 9.76
CA ASP A 118 25.39 -6.71 9.87
C ASP A 118 25.86 -6.17 8.49
N LYS A 119 25.01 -6.29 7.47
CA LYS A 119 25.29 -5.82 6.11
C LYS A 119 24.80 -4.41 5.83
N LEU A 120 24.13 -3.81 6.79
CA LEU A 120 23.63 -2.43 6.75
C LEU A 120 23.79 -1.79 8.14
N ASP A 121 24.34 -0.58 8.18
CA ASP A 121 24.31 0.29 9.35
C ASP A 121 23.29 1.41 9.15
N ILE A 122 22.26 1.43 9.98
CA ILE A 122 21.19 2.44 9.98
C ILE A 122 21.09 3.14 11.33
N SER A 123 22.21 3.22 12.06
CA SER A 123 22.28 3.80 13.40
C SER A 123 21.83 5.26 13.49
N ASP A 124 21.87 6.02 12.39
CA ASP A 124 21.48 7.44 12.34
C ASP A 124 20.10 7.69 11.70
N VAL A 125 19.22 6.70 11.73
CA VAL A 125 17.84 6.88 11.28
C VAL A 125 17.03 7.62 12.33
N GLY A 126 16.45 8.74 11.94
CA GLY A 126 15.59 9.54 12.82
C GLY A 126 14.09 9.41 12.55
N LEU A 127 13.73 8.94 11.35
CA LEU A 127 12.34 8.73 10.96
C LEU A 127 12.18 7.42 10.21
N VAL A 128 11.21 6.60 10.63
CA VAL A 128 10.78 5.40 9.93
C VAL A 128 9.33 5.60 9.48
N ILE A 129 9.08 5.44 8.19
CA ILE A 129 7.73 5.43 7.65
C ILE A 129 7.33 4.00 7.31
N ILE A 130 6.14 3.59 7.69
CA ILE A 130 5.60 2.25 7.47
C ILE A 130 4.35 2.37 6.61
N ASP A 131 4.47 2.02 5.34
CA ASP A 131 3.32 2.00 4.43
C ASP A 131 2.51 0.72 4.62
N GLU A 132 1.17 0.84 4.59
CA GLU A 132 0.22 -0.22 4.93
C GLU A 132 0.49 -0.82 6.33
N ALA A 133 0.60 0.04 7.32
CA ALA A 133 1.03 -0.26 8.69
C ALA A 133 0.17 -1.29 9.44
N HIS A 134 -1.00 -1.65 8.90
CA HIS A 134 -1.87 -2.69 9.46
C HIS A 134 -1.28 -4.11 9.35
N TYR A 135 -0.22 -4.32 8.57
CA TYR A 135 0.50 -5.60 8.54
C TYR A 135 1.45 -5.72 9.75
N ASN A 136 1.31 -6.79 10.55
CA ASN A 136 2.11 -6.99 11.76
C ASN A 136 3.58 -7.37 11.49
N SER A 137 3.94 -7.69 10.25
CA SER A 137 5.31 -8.07 9.89
C SER A 137 6.37 -7.00 10.17
N PHE A 138 5.94 -5.73 10.33
CA PHE A 138 6.85 -4.60 10.61
C PHE A 138 7.41 -4.59 12.02
N THR A 139 6.71 -5.18 13.01
CA THR A 139 7.06 -5.09 14.43
C THR A 139 8.45 -5.67 14.75
N LYS A 140 8.90 -6.67 13.99
CA LYS A 140 10.24 -7.26 14.14
C LYS A 140 11.40 -6.28 13.89
N LEU A 141 11.12 -5.17 13.18
CA LEU A 141 12.11 -4.14 12.91
C LEU A 141 12.17 -3.06 14.00
N PHE A 142 11.17 -2.94 14.87
CA PHE A 142 11.11 -1.87 15.88
C PHE A 142 12.32 -1.85 16.79
N LYS A 143 12.89 -3.03 17.14
CA LYS A 143 14.10 -3.13 17.97
C LYS A 143 15.33 -2.44 17.38
N PHE A 144 15.40 -2.32 16.03
CA PHE A 144 16.50 -1.65 15.35
C PHE A 144 16.32 -0.13 15.29
N PHE A 145 15.10 0.35 15.51
CA PHE A 145 14.69 1.75 15.37
C PHE A 145 14.19 2.36 16.69
N SER A 146 14.63 1.82 17.84
CA SER A 146 14.16 2.24 19.17
C SER A 146 14.43 3.70 19.53
N LYS A 147 15.22 4.43 18.72
CA LYS A 147 15.50 5.86 18.87
C LYS A 147 14.96 6.69 17.69
N SER A 148 14.11 6.12 16.86
CA SER A 148 13.57 6.74 15.68
C SER A 148 12.07 6.99 15.84
N PHE A 149 11.59 8.15 15.39
CA PHE A 149 10.17 8.39 15.31
C PHE A 149 9.56 7.45 14.25
N MET A 150 8.47 6.78 14.57
CA MET A 150 7.77 5.90 13.63
C MET A 150 6.45 6.53 13.18
N LEU A 151 6.27 6.61 11.87
CA LEU A 151 5.02 7.04 11.26
C LEU A 151 4.43 5.89 10.45
N GLY A 152 3.46 5.19 11.03
CA GLY A 152 2.64 4.23 10.29
C GLY A 152 1.57 4.94 9.47
N VAL A 153 1.37 4.55 8.22
CA VAL A 153 0.27 5.03 7.38
C VAL A 153 -0.57 3.87 6.90
N THR A 154 -1.90 3.99 6.97
CA THR A 154 -2.82 2.93 6.57
C THR A 154 -4.19 3.47 6.17
N ALA A 155 -4.92 2.73 5.35
CA ALA A 155 -6.33 3.01 5.09
C ALA A 155 -7.23 2.40 6.18
N THR A 156 -6.80 1.29 6.76
CA THR A 156 -7.56 0.49 7.73
C THR A 156 -6.72 0.33 9.00
N PRO A 157 -6.94 1.12 10.06
CA PRO A 157 -6.16 1.05 11.30
C PRO A 157 -6.57 -0.15 12.18
N LEU A 158 -6.81 -1.29 11.55
CA LEU A 158 -7.12 -2.56 12.18
C LEU A 158 -6.00 -3.55 11.88
N SER A 159 -5.50 -4.19 12.91
CA SER A 159 -4.49 -5.22 12.77
C SER A 159 -4.98 -6.39 11.91
N SER A 160 -4.11 -6.92 11.06
CA SER A 160 -4.35 -8.17 10.35
C SER A 160 -4.41 -9.40 11.28
N ASN A 161 -3.99 -9.25 12.53
CA ASN A 161 -4.08 -10.25 13.59
C ASN A 161 -4.77 -9.67 14.81
N ILE A 162 -5.93 -10.21 15.18
CA ILE A 162 -6.75 -9.75 16.31
C ILE A 162 -6.02 -9.84 17.67
N ASN A 163 -5.07 -10.76 17.80
CA ASN A 163 -4.27 -10.94 19.01
C ASN A 163 -3.10 -9.95 19.13
N LEU A 164 -2.86 -9.13 18.10
CA LEU A 164 -1.80 -8.12 18.05
C LEU A 164 -2.42 -6.78 17.60
N PRO A 165 -3.23 -6.15 18.43
CA PRO A 165 -3.93 -4.92 18.07
C PRO A 165 -2.93 -3.79 17.83
N MET A 166 -3.22 -2.89 16.88
CA MET A 166 -2.31 -1.80 16.51
C MET A 166 -2.01 -0.84 17.67
N LYS A 167 -2.93 -0.70 18.63
CA LYS A 167 -2.72 0.11 19.84
C LYS A 167 -1.52 -0.32 20.69
N ASP A 168 -1.05 -1.56 20.54
CA ASP A 168 0.12 -2.06 21.27
C ASP A 168 1.44 -1.61 20.61
N ASN A 169 1.36 -1.09 19.38
CA ASN A 169 2.52 -0.67 18.58
C ASN A 169 2.55 0.82 18.29
N TYR A 170 1.44 1.54 18.50
CA TYR A 170 1.30 2.97 18.19
C TYR A 170 0.71 3.73 19.37
N ASP A 171 1.34 4.86 19.72
CA ASP A 171 0.96 5.70 20.84
C ASP A 171 -0.24 6.60 20.53
N GLU A 172 -0.40 6.99 19.27
CA GLU A 172 -1.46 7.92 18.83
C GLU A 172 -1.95 7.56 17.42
N LEU A 173 -3.25 7.72 17.19
CA LEU A 173 -3.88 7.66 15.87
C LEU A 173 -4.35 9.06 15.47
N ILE A 174 -3.83 9.56 14.34
CA ILE A 174 -4.41 10.71 13.64
C ILE A 174 -5.32 10.19 12.55
N VAL A 175 -6.60 10.57 12.60
CA VAL A 175 -7.59 10.26 11.57
C VAL A 175 -7.63 11.40 10.56
N GLY A 176 -7.41 11.07 9.30
CA GLY A 176 -7.58 11.97 8.16
C GLY A 176 -9.02 12.01 7.67
N GLU A 177 -9.23 12.62 6.50
CA GLU A 177 -10.56 12.73 5.88
C GLU A 177 -11.18 11.38 5.57
N SER A 178 -12.49 11.29 5.79
CA SER A 178 -13.28 10.10 5.44
C SER A 178 -13.47 9.97 3.92
N ILE A 179 -13.83 8.77 3.44
CA ILE A 179 -14.17 8.53 2.04
C ILE A 179 -15.28 9.48 1.58
N SER A 180 -16.31 9.68 2.41
CA SER A 180 -17.44 10.55 2.10
C SER A 180 -17.04 12.03 1.95
N GLU A 181 -16.13 12.52 2.79
CA GLU A 181 -15.58 13.87 2.67
C GLU A 181 -14.72 14.04 1.41
N LEU A 182 -13.87 13.04 1.11
CA LEU A 182 -13.04 13.08 -0.10
C LEU A 182 -13.89 13.06 -1.39
N ILE A 183 -15.01 12.30 -1.41
CA ILE A 183 -15.96 12.30 -2.52
C ILE A 183 -16.71 13.64 -2.60
N LYS A 184 -17.23 14.12 -1.48
CA LYS A 184 -17.96 15.41 -1.40
C LYS A 184 -17.12 16.56 -1.93
N ASN A 185 -15.82 16.56 -1.60
CA ASN A 185 -14.86 17.58 -2.03
C ASN A 185 -14.22 17.30 -3.38
N LYS A 186 -14.70 16.27 -4.13
CA LYS A 186 -14.24 15.89 -5.47
C LYS A 186 -12.77 15.45 -5.56
N PHE A 187 -12.19 15.02 -4.45
CA PHE A 187 -10.85 14.40 -4.42
C PHE A 187 -10.88 12.91 -4.78
N LEU A 188 -12.02 12.25 -4.51
CA LEU A 188 -12.30 10.89 -4.96
C LEU A 188 -13.55 10.86 -5.83
N ALA A 189 -13.57 9.96 -6.79
CA ALA A 189 -14.76 9.69 -7.59
C ALA A 189 -15.82 8.99 -6.73
N SER A 190 -17.10 9.27 -7.01
CA SER A 190 -18.19 8.47 -6.48
C SER A 190 -18.21 7.09 -7.10
N ALA A 191 -18.62 6.07 -6.32
CA ALA A 191 -18.81 4.72 -6.80
C ALA A 191 -20.29 4.35 -6.78
N ASN A 192 -20.76 3.70 -7.87
CA ASN A 192 -22.05 3.03 -7.92
C ASN A 192 -21.80 1.54 -7.68
N LEU A 193 -22.33 1.00 -6.59
CA LEU A 193 -22.22 -0.42 -6.26
C LEU A 193 -23.44 -1.18 -6.78
N PHE A 194 -23.19 -2.22 -7.56
CA PHE A 194 -24.20 -3.17 -8.02
C PHE A 194 -23.87 -4.55 -7.49
N THR A 195 -24.87 -5.24 -6.93
CA THR A 195 -24.72 -6.61 -6.43
C THR A 195 -25.65 -7.54 -7.19
N TYR A 196 -25.17 -8.75 -7.46
CA TYR A 196 -25.92 -9.79 -8.14
C TYR A 196 -26.01 -11.00 -7.24
N ASN A 197 -27.21 -11.60 -7.13
CA ASN A 197 -27.37 -12.85 -6.38
C ASN A 197 -26.80 -14.00 -7.21
N VAL A 198 -25.79 -14.65 -6.67
CA VAL A 198 -25.04 -15.71 -7.36
C VAL A 198 -25.15 -17.09 -6.70
N GLY A 199 -25.94 -17.22 -5.63
CA GLY A 199 -26.16 -18.52 -4.98
C GLY A 199 -24.88 -19.09 -4.36
N LEU A 200 -24.41 -18.50 -3.26
CA LEU A 200 -23.12 -18.87 -2.61
C LEU A 200 -23.17 -20.20 -1.82
N THR A 201 -24.28 -20.94 -1.88
CA THR A 201 -24.48 -22.18 -1.10
C THR A 201 -23.55 -23.33 -1.46
N SER A 202 -22.93 -23.28 -2.65
CA SER A 202 -21.94 -24.28 -3.08
C SER A 202 -20.51 -23.98 -2.60
N LEU A 203 -20.28 -22.82 -1.98
CA LEU A 203 -18.96 -22.45 -1.49
C LEU A 203 -18.63 -23.19 -0.19
N ILE A 204 -17.42 -23.72 -0.10
CA ILE A 204 -16.90 -24.46 1.05
C ILE A 204 -15.88 -23.59 1.76
N VAL A 205 -16.09 -23.36 3.07
CA VAL A 205 -15.15 -22.63 3.90
C VAL A 205 -13.97 -23.55 4.27
N GLY A 206 -12.74 -23.06 4.01
CA GLY A 206 -11.50 -23.77 4.36
C GLY A 206 -11.09 -23.55 5.82
N ALA A 207 -10.01 -24.22 6.25
CA ALA A 207 -9.50 -24.16 7.61
C ALA A 207 -9.04 -22.76 8.07
N ASN A 208 -8.72 -21.88 7.13
CA ASN A 208 -8.33 -20.49 7.38
C ASN A 208 -9.53 -19.52 7.49
N GLY A 209 -10.76 -20.02 7.43
CA GLY A 209 -11.99 -19.21 7.49
C GLY A 209 -12.38 -18.54 6.17
N ASP A 210 -11.63 -18.73 5.11
CA ASP A 210 -11.94 -18.24 3.77
C ASP A 210 -12.48 -19.36 2.88
N TYR A 211 -13.11 -19.02 1.76
CA TYR A 211 -13.60 -20.03 0.81
C TYR A 211 -12.47 -20.78 0.12
N THR A 212 -12.65 -22.08 -0.11
CA THR A 212 -11.64 -22.88 -0.82
C THR A 212 -11.56 -22.45 -2.29
N VAL A 213 -10.34 -22.43 -2.83
CA VAL A 213 -10.13 -22.08 -4.24
C VAL A 213 -10.93 -23.00 -5.17
N LYS A 214 -10.97 -24.30 -4.85
CA LYS A 214 -11.70 -25.30 -5.66
C LYS A 214 -13.20 -24.99 -5.74
N SER A 215 -13.89 -24.79 -4.61
CA SER A 215 -15.34 -24.53 -4.62
C SER A 215 -15.66 -23.18 -5.27
N SER A 216 -14.80 -22.19 -5.11
CA SER A 216 -14.95 -20.89 -5.78
C SER A 216 -14.74 -21.01 -7.29
N GLU A 217 -13.75 -21.78 -7.72
CA GLU A 217 -13.51 -22.02 -9.15
C GLU A 217 -14.70 -22.75 -9.79
N GLU A 218 -15.18 -23.83 -9.20
CA GLU A 218 -16.35 -24.58 -9.68
C GLU A 218 -17.59 -23.68 -9.81
N LEU A 219 -17.83 -22.77 -8.85
CA LEU A 219 -18.95 -21.84 -8.91
C LEU A 219 -18.75 -20.81 -10.02
N TYR A 220 -17.62 -20.09 -10.04
CA TYR A 220 -17.43 -18.93 -10.91
C TYR A 220 -17.08 -19.27 -12.35
N THR A 221 -16.80 -20.54 -12.68
CA THR A 221 -16.54 -20.99 -14.05
C THR A 221 -17.70 -21.75 -14.66
N ASN A 222 -18.79 -21.98 -13.93
CA ASN A 222 -19.97 -22.61 -14.52
C ASN A 222 -20.67 -21.67 -15.52
N ASN A 223 -21.40 -22.25 -16.48
CA ASN A 223 -22.03 -21.50 -17.58
C ASN A 223 -23.01 -20.43 -17.11
N ASP A 224 -23.77 -20.70 -16.04
CA ASP A 224 -24.76 -19.73 -15.52
C ASP A 224 -24.07 -18.50 -14.96
N MET A 225 -22.95 -18.69 -14.24
CA MET A 225 -22.17 -17.59 -13.67
C MET A 225 -21.47 -16.78 -14.74
N LEU A 226 -20.87 -17.45 -15.75
CA LEU A 226 -20.25 -16.76 -16.88
C LEU A 226 -21.30 -15.97 -17.68
N SER A 227 -22.51 -16.52 -17.89
CA SER A 227 -23.60 -15.81 -18.53
C SER A 227 -24.06 -14.59 -17.73
N LYS A 228 -24.22 -14.71 -16.41
CA LYS A 228 -24.54 -13.57 -15.51
C LYS A 228 -23.47 -12.50 -15.55
N LEU A 229 -22.18 -12.90 -15.55
CA LEU A 229 -21.05 -11.96 -15.66
C LEU A 229 -21.10 -11.20 -16.99
N MET A 230 -21.39 -11.88 -18.10
CA MET A 230 -21.50 -11.24 -19.42
C MET A 230 -22.66 -10.24 -19.46
N ILE A 231 -23.85 -10.63 -18.96
CA ILE A 231 -25.02 -9.73 -18.89
C ILE A 231 -24.68 -8.50 -18.03
N ALA A 232 -24.10 -8.71 -16.84
CA ALA A 232 -23.70 -7.60 -15.97
C ALA A 232 -22.67 -6.66 -16.64
N PHE A 233 -21.72 -7.22 -17.39
CA PHE A 233 -20.75 -6.43 -18.15
C PHE A 233 -21.43 -5.61 -19.26
N GLU A 234 -22.30 -6.22 -20.06
CA GLU A 234 -23.00 -5.54 -21.14
C GLU A 234 -23.91 -4.41 -20.61
N GLU A 235 -24.62 -4.66 -19.51
CA GLU A 235 -25.49 -3.66 -18.88
C GLU A 235 -24.75 -2.47 -18.25
N ARG A 236 -23.57 -2.71 -17.68
CA ARG A 236 -22.92 -1.71 -16.78
C ARG A 236 -21.58 -1.20 -17.28
N CYS A 237 -20.86 -2.02 -18.03
CA CYS A 237 -19.44 -1.79 -18.35
C CYS A 237 -19.15 -1.66 -19.85
N LEU A 238 -20.14 -1.87 -20.73
CA LEU A 238 -19.95 -1.78 -22.17
C LEU A 238 -19.33 -0.41 -22.53
N ASN A 239 -18.30 -0.41 -23.38
CA ASN A 239 -17.51 0.76 -23.78
C ASN A 239 -16.78 1.48 -22.64
N LYS A 240 -16.60 0.83 -21.48
CA LYS A 240 -15.82 1.36 -20.36
C LYS A 240 -14.56 0.53 -20.14
N LYS A 241 -13.50 1.19 -19.62
CA LYS A 241 -12.33 0.45 -19.11
C LYS A 241 -12.77 -0.35 -17.90
N THR A 242 -12.66 -1.67 -17.99
CA THR A 242 -13.13 -2.60 -16.96
C THR A 242 -11.98 -3.45 -16.47
N LEU A 243 -11.92 -3.66 -15.17
CA LEU A 243 -10.99 -4.58 -14.52
C LEU A 243 -11.81 -5.65 -13.80
N ILE A 244 -11.54 -6.92 -14.10
CA ILE A 244 -12.21 -8.08 -13.47
C ILE A 244 -11.18 -8.78 -12.57
N PHE A 245 -11.49 -8.84 -11.28
CA PHE A 245 -10.70 -9.59 -10.31
C PHE A 245 -11.29 -10.98 -10.13
N ASN A 246 -10.48 -12.01 -10.33
CA ASN A 246 -10.86 -13.40 -10.19
C ASN A 246 -10.15 -14.02 -8.99
N ASN A 247 -10.75 -15.06 -8.40
CA ASN A 247 -10.23 -15.77 -7.23
C ASN A 247 -9.06 -16.72 -7.53
N GLY A 248 -8.69 -16.92 -8.79
CA GLY A 248 -7.59 -17.79 -9.20
C GLY A 248 -7.22 -17.62 -10.67
N ILE A 249 -6.05 -18.16 -11.05
CA ILE A 249 -5.52 -18.05 -12.42
C ILE A 249 -6.43 -18.78 -13.40
N ASN A 250 -6.88 -20.01 -13.07
CA ASN A 250 -7.74 -20.78 -13.96
C ASN A 250 -9.10 -20.09 -14.20
N THR A 251 -9.74 -19.59 -13.14
CA THR A 251 -10.95 -18.76 -13.28
C THR A 251 -10.71 -17.57 -14.19
N SER A 252 -9.57 -16.89 -14.03
CA SER A 252 -9.21 -15.72 -14.84
C SER A 252 -9.02 -16.08 -16.33
N LEU A 253 -8.43 -17.23 -16.62
CA LEU A 253 -8.25 -17.72 -17.99
C LEU A 253 -9.59 -18.07 -18.64
N ILE A 254 -10.49 -18.74 -17.90
CA ILE A 254 -11.82 -19.08 -18.41
C ILE A 254 -12.64 -17.83 -18.69
N VAL A 255 -12.62 -16.85 -17.79
CA VAL A 255 -13.27 -15.55 -17.99
C VAL A 255 -12.65 -14.83 -19.20
N TYR A 256 -11.32 -14.80 -19.32
CA TYR A 256 -10.63 -14.24 -20.48
C TYR A 256 -11.10 -14.87 -21.80
N ASP A 257 -11.14 -16.20 -21.87
CA ASP A 257 -11.58 -16.92 -23.08
C ASP A 257 -13.05 -16.66 -23.41
N THR A 258 -13.89 -16.53 -22.39
CA THR A 258 -15.33 -16.21 -22.56
C THR A 258 -15.50 -14.83 -23.21
N PHE A 259 -14.82 -13.81 -22.69
CA PHE A 259 -14.88 -12.45 -23.24
C PHE A 259 -14.24 -12.37 -24.65
N LYS A 260 -13.15 -13.09 -24.87
CA LYS A 260 -12.48 -13.15 -26.18
C LYS A 260 -13.35 -13.80 -27.25
N LYS A 261 -14.03 -14.92 -26.92
CA LYS A 261 -14.98 -15.59 -27.81
C LYS A 261 -16.19 -14.71 -28.16
N ALA A 262 -16.61 -13.85 -27.21
CA ALA A 262 -17.66 -12.86 -27.43
C ALA A 262 -17.20 -11.63 -28.25
N GLY A 263 -15.92 -11.57 -28.67
CA GLY A 263 -15.38 -10.50 -29.51
C GLY A 263 -14.88 -9.28 -28.78
N PHE A 264 -14.78 -9.31 -27.45
CA PHE A 264 -14.26 -8.19 -26.68
C PHE A 264 -12.72 -8.11 -26.72
N ASN A 265 -12.18 -6.89 -26.72
CA ASN A 265 -10.74 -6.65 -26.56
C ASN A 265 -10.35 -6.81 -25.07
N VAL A 266 -9.85 -7.97 -24.72
CA VAL A 266 -9.53 -8.37 -23.36
C VAL A 266 -8.07 -8.81 -23.23
N ARG A 267 -7.46 -8.60 -22.06
CA ARG A 267 -6.13 -9.10 -21.70
C ARG A 267 -6.19 -9.83 -20.36
N HIS A 268 -5.46 -10.92 -20.27
CA HIS A 268 -5.22 -11.63 -19.01
C HIS A 268 -3.93 -11.13 -18.37
N LEU A 269 -3.96 -10.97 -17.04
CA LEU A 269 -2.78 -10.60 -16.24
C LEU A 269 -2.73 -11.49 -15.01
N ASP A 270 -1.59 -12.12 -14.79
CA ASP A 270 -1.27 -12.88 -13.58
C ASP A 270 0.18 -12.63 -13.17
N ASN A 271 0.64 -13.35 -12.15
CA ASN A 271 2.02 -13.23 -11.65
C ASN A 271 3.09 -13.84 -12.58
N THR A 272 2.69 -14.58 -13.60
CA THR A 272 3.59 -15.17 -14.61
C THR A 272 3.70 -14.32 -15.86
N ALA A 273 2.83 -13.31 -16.03
CA ALA A 273 2.85 -12.42 -17.17
C ALA A 273 4.17 -11.63 -17.20
N THR A 274 4.97 -11.85 -18.20
CA THR A 274 6.17 -11.04 -18.49
C THR A 274 5.75 -9.61 -18.79
N LYS A 275 6.37 -8.64 -18.10
CA LYS A 275 6.16 -7.20 -18.29
C LYS A 275 6.59 -6.72 -19.67
#